data_514cf2c14f1547f43624109c972efdcc
#
_entry.id   514cf2c14f1547f43624109c972efdcc
#
_cell.length_a   1.000
_cell.length_b   1.000
_cell.length_c   1.000
_cell.angle_alpha   90.00
_cell.angle_beta   90.00
_cell.angle_gamma   90.00
#
_symmetry.space_group_name_H-M   'P 1'
#
loop_
_entity.id
_entity.type
_entity.pdbx_description
1 polymer ?
#
loop_
_entity_poly.entity_id
_entity_poly.type
_entity_poly.pdbx_seq_one_letter_code
_entity_poly.pdbx_strand_id
1 'polypeptide(L)'
;MPIILALAMGALVGSFINVAVDRLPKELSIVRSRPYCGSCNRSLGNFYMVPVFSYVWLRGRCRYCKAAIPLRVFLTEIATGVLFVILSLIYGFGLGFFIVSVMASLMLIVALIDLEHGLILNRVTYPAILVLLLLAPFWPELGISREFLGTAGLLGSLFNSLVAGFGAFLIFLIIFLVHSQGMGGGDLKLAGVIGLLVGYPGVLVALSIAVVSAGILSIFLLAFRKKGRNDAIPFGPFLAAGAIITFVAGNEMIARFSGISADLMGS
;
A
#
# COMPACT_ATOMS: atom_id res chain seq x y z
N MET A 1 -8.21 -9.60 -23.69
CA MET A 1 -8.57 -10.49 -22.58
C MET A 1 -7.79 -10.23 -21.26
N PRO A 2 -6.45 -10.06 -21.24
CA PRO A 2 -5.73 -9.89 -19.96
C PRO A 2 -6.17 -8.66 -19.15
N ILE A 3 -6.44 -7.53 -19.79
CA ILE A 3 -6.85 -6.29 -19.10
C ILE A 3 -8.19 -6.44 -18.36
N ILE A 4 -9.18 -7.08 -19.00
CA ILE A 4 -10.48 -7.30 -18.37
C ILE A 4 -10.35 -8.24 -17.18
N LEU A 5 -9.51 -9.27 -17.30
CA LEU A 5 -9.23 -10.20 -16.21
C LEU A 5 -8.53 -9.50 -15.04
N ALA A 6 -7.51 -8.67 -15.31
CA ALA A 6 -6.85 -7.88 -14.29
C ALA A 6 -7.81 -6.94 -13.56
N LEU A 7 -8.68 -6.24 -14.32
CA LEU A 7 -9.68 -5.34 -13.74
C LEU A 7 -10.65 -6.10 -12.83
N ALA A 8 -11.15 -7.24 -13.29
CA ALA A 8 -12.08 -8.06 -12.50
C ALA A 8 -11.42 -8.62 -11.23
N MET A 9 -10.19 -9.14 -11.35
CA MET A 9 -9.41 -9.62 -10.21
C MET A 9 -9.14 -8.50 -9.20
N GLY A 10 -8.71 -7.33 -9.68
CA GLY A 10 -8.45 -6.18 -8.83
C GLY A 10 -9.71 -5.69 -8.13
N ALA A 11 -10.86 -5.63 -8.81
CA ALA A 11 -12.13 -5.26 -8.19
C ALA A 11 -12.57 -6.26 -7.11
N LEU A 12 -12.40 -7.57 -7.34
CA LEU A 12 -12.66 -8.62 -6.34
C LEU A 12 -11.74 -8.47 -5.12
N VAL A 13 -10.44 -8.21 -5.33
CA VAL A 13 -9.49 -7.94 -4.26
C VAL A 13 -9.86 -6.64 -3.52
N GLY A 14 -10.31 -5.61 -4.23
CA GLY A 14 -10.80 -4.35 -3.64
C GLY A 14 -12.00 -4.57 -2.70
N SER A 15 -12.93 -5.43 -3.10
CA SER A 15 -14.05 -5.83 -2.23
C SER A 15 -13.56 -6.56 -0.97
N PHE A 16 -12.57 -7.46 -1.11
CA PHE A 16 -11.93 -8.11 0.03
C PHE A 16 -11.18 -7.11 0.93
N ILE A 17 -10.47 -6.13 0.35
CA ILE A 17 -9.80 -5.05 1.09
C ILE A 17 -10.80 -4.31 1.98
N ASN A 18 -11.97 -3.97 1.47
CA ASN A 18 -13.01 -3.30 2.26
C ASN A 18 -13.43 -4.15 3.49
N VAL A 19 -13.60 -5.46 3.30
CA VAL A 19 -13.91 -6.37 4.41
C VAL A 19 -12.76 -6.43 5.43
N ALA A 20 -11.51 -6.45 4.96
CA ALA A 20 -10.34 -6.45 5.83
C ALA A 20 -10.23 -5.16 6.65
N VAL A 21 -10.43 -4.01 6.02
CA VAL A 21 -10.41 -2.69 6.68
C VAL A 21 -11.48 -2.58 7.77
N ASP A 22 -12.69 -3.09 7.52
CA ASP A 22 -13.79 -3.03 8.50
C ASP A 22 -13.63 -3.99 9.68
N ARG A 23 -12.90 -5.10 9.49
CA ARG A 23 -12.84 -6.22 10.45
C ARG A 23 -11.53 -6.34 11.21
N LEU A 24 -10.39 -6.11 10.55
CA LEU A 24 -9.07 -6.27 11.20
C LEU A 24 -8.89 -5.39 12.44
N PRO A 25 -9.28 -4.09 12.45
CA PRO A 25 -9.18 -3.26 13.64
C PRO A 25 -10.05 -3.73 14.80
N LYS A 26 -11.16 -4.42 14.48
CA LYS A 26 -12.11 -4.95 15.46
C LYS A 26 -11.82 -6.39 15.88
N GLU A 27 -10.68 -6.95 15.45
CA GLU A 27 -10.27 -8.33 15.70
C GLU A 27 -11.26 -9.40 15.21
N LEU A 28 -12.13 -9.05 14.26
CA LEU A 28 -13.12 -9.96 13.69
C LEU A 28 -12.50 -10.85 12.58
N SER A 29 -13.05 -12.06 12.44
CA SER A 29 -12.60 -12.98 11.39
C SER A 29 -12.94 -12.45 10.00
N ILE A 30 -11.94 -12.46 9.09
CA ILE A 30 -12.11 -12.05 7.70
C ILE A 30 -12.77 -13.16 6.86
N VAL A 31 -12.58 -14.43 7.27
CA VAL A 31 -12.94 -15.61 6.46
C VAL A 31 -14.29 -16.21 6.86
N ARG A 32 -14.66 -16.19 8.14
CA ARG A 32 -15.78 -16.99 8.66
C ARG A 32 -17.15 -16.33 8.63
N SER A 33 -17.28 -15.04 8.33
CA SER A 33 -18.58 -14.36 8.40
C SER A 33 -19.00 -13.80 7.04
N ARG A 34 -20.25 -14.07 6.65
CA ARG A 34 -20.86 -13.48 5.46
C ARG A 34 -20.91 -11.95 5.58
N PRO A 35 -20.74 -11.21 4.48
CA PRO A 35 -20.95 -9.77 4.51
C PRO A 35 -22.39 -9.46 4.90
N TYR A 36 -22.54 -8.47 5.78
CA TYR A 36 -23.83 -8.01 6.27
C TYR A 36 -23.91 -6.48 6.21
N CYS A 37 -25.11 -5.97 6.15
CA CYS A 37 -25.35 -4.53 6.23
C CYS A 37 -25.12 -4.03 7.66
N GLY A 38 -24.24 -3.04 7.85
CA GLY A 38 -23.94 -2.48 9.18
C GLY A 38 -25.13 -1.82 9.87
N SER A 39 -26.19 -1.44 9.12
CA SER A 39 -27.36 -0.76 9.68
C SER A 39 -28.52 -1.72 10.02
N CYS A 40 -28.73 -2.77 9.23
CA CYS A 40 -29.86 -3.71 9.48
C CYS A 40 -29.42 -5.13 9.81
N ASN A 41 -28.12 -5.40 9.89
CA ASN A 41 -27.50 -6.69 10.20
C ASN A 41 -27.94 -7.88 9.31
N ARG A 42 -28.65 -7.61 8.20
CA ARG A 42 -29.03 -8.67 7.24
C ARG A 42 -27.82 -9.06 6.40
N SER A 43 -27.66 -10.37 6.20
CA SER A 43 -26.64 -10.92 5.30
C SER A 43 -26.94 -10.52 3.87
N LEU A 44 -25.87 -10.13 3.14
CA LEU A 44 -25.96 -9.82 1.71
C LEU A 44 -25.90 -11.10 0.89
N GLY A 45 -26.82 -11.26 -0.07
CA GLY A 45 -26.79 -12.38 -1.02
C GLY A 45 -25.62 -12.26 -2.00
N ASN A 46 -25.21 -13.39 -2.59
CA ASN A 46 -24.04 -13.47 -3.47
C ASN A 46 -24.06 -12.47 -4.63
N PHE A 47 -25.22 -12.16 -5.19
CA PHE A 47 -25.37 -11.20 -6.29
C PHE A 47 -25.01 -9.75 -5.88
N TYR A 48 -25.18 -9.40 -4.61
CA TYR A 48 -24.83 -8.07 -4.08
C TYR A 48 -23.38 -7.95 -3.64
N MET A 49 -22.60 -9.00 -3.90
CA MET A 49 -21.16 -9.05 -3.64
C MET A 49 -20.32 -8.82 -4.90
N VAL A 50 -20.97 -8.68 -6.08
CA VAL A 50 -20.26 -8.37 -7.33
C VAL A 50 -19.72 -6.94 -7.23
N PRO A 51 -18.37 -6.77 -7.21
CA PRO A 51 -17.76 -5.46 -7.00
C PRO A 51 -18.19 -4.46 -8.09
N VAL A 52 -18.23 -3.19 -7.73
CA VAL A 52 -18.63 -2.06 -8.58
C VAL A 52 -20.07 -2.16 -9.07
N PHE A 53 -20.43 -3.30 -9.68
CA PHE A 53 -21.76 -3.50 -10.25
C PHE A 53 -22.87 -3.42 -9.20
N SER A 54 -22.68 -4.07 -8.04
CA SER A 54 -23.69 -4.06 -6.97
C SER A 54 -23.93 -2.65 -6.42
N TYR A 55 -22.85 -1.86 -6.28
CA TYR A 55 -22.94 -0.48 -5.82
C TYR A 55 -23.73 0.40 -6.80
N VAL A 56 -23.43 0.31 -8.10
CA VAL A 56 -24.10 1.09 -9.14
C VAL A 56 -25.58 0.66 -9.27
N TRP A 57 -25.84 -0.66 -9.28
CA TRP A 57 -27.21 -1.21 -9.37
C TRP A 57 -28.07 -0.78 -8.19
N LEU A 58 -27.53 -0.80 -6.99
CA LEU A 58 -28.22 -0.40 -5.77
C LEU A 58 -28.20 1.12 -5.52
N ARG A 59 -27.58 1.90 -6.42
CA ARG A 59 -27.40 3.36 -6.30
C ARG A 59 -26.79 3.76 -4.96
N GLY A 60 -25.78 3.01 -4.50
CA GLY A 60 -25.10 3.24 -3.23
C GLY A 60 -25.95 3.06 -1.98
N ARG A 61 -27.01 2.25 -2.04
CA ARG A 61 -27.94 2.04 -0.90
C ARG A 61 -28.19 0.56 -0.65
N CYS A 62 -28.34 0.21 0.62
CA CYS A 62 -28.72 -1.16 0.99
C CYS A 62 -30.07 -1.55 0.38
N ARG A 63 -30.17 -2.74 -0.17
CA ARG A 63 -31.43 -3.25 -0.75
C ARG A 63 -32.57 -3.31 0.26
N TYR A 64 -32.28 -3.67 1.49
CA TYR A 64 -33.31 -3.94 2.52
C TYR A 64 -33.72 -2.70 3.31
N CYS A 65 -32.75 -1.97 3.86
CA CYS A 65 -33.03 -0.80 4.74
C CYS A 65 -32.76 0.55 4.09
N LYS A 66 -32.28 0.58 2.82
CA LYS A 66 -31.95 1.82 2.07
C LYS A 66 -30.86 2.68 2.70
N ALA A 67 -30.20 2.22 3.77
CA ALA A 67 -29.06 2.92 4.34
C ALA A 67 -27.96 3.11 3.29
N ALA A 68 -27.26 4.26 3.32
CA ALA A 68 -26.20 4.59 2.39
C ALA A 68 -25.00 3.64 2.60
N ILE A 69 -24.45 3.12 1.49
CA ILE A 69 -23.18 2.37 1.47
C ILE A 69 -22.06 3.42 1.36
N PRO A 70 -21.02 3.37 2.20
CA PRO A 70 -19.92 4.32 2.11
C PRO A 70 -19.30 4.37 0.71
N LEU A 71 -19.07 5.57 0.18
CA LEU A 71 -18.46 5.78 -1.14
C LEU A 71 -17.05 5.15 -1.21
N ARG A 72 -16.34 5.07 -0.08
CA ARG A 72 -15.07 4.37 0.04
C ARG A 72 -15.11 2.98 -0.60
N VAL A 73 -16.17 2.19 -0.34
CA VAL A 73 -16.28 0.82 -0.86
C VAL A 73 -16.16 0.80 -2.37
N PHE A 74 -16.91 1.66 -3.04
CA PHE A 74 -16.89 1.79 -4.50
C PHE A 74 -15.53 2.28 -5.03
N LEU A 75 -14.98 3.32 -4.40
CA LEU A 75 -13.69 3.89 -4.80
C LEU A 75 -12.54 2.88 -4.62
N THR A 76 -12.54 2.11 -3.54
CA THR A 76 -11.52 1.08 -3.31
C THR A 76 -11.58 0.00 -4.38
N GLU A 77 -12.78 -0.48 -4.75
CA GLU A 77 -12.95 -1.50 -5.78
C GLU A 77 -12.46 -1.04 -7.15
N ILE A 78 -12.78 0.20 -7.54
CA ILE A 78 -12.30 0.79 -8.81
C ILE A 78 -10.79 1.02 -8.75
N ALA A 79 -10.28 1.64 -7.69
CA ALA A 79 -8.87 1.97 -7.57
C ALA A 79 -8.00 0.70 -7.61
N THR A 80 -8.41 -0.36 -6.92
CA THR A 80 -7.70 -1.64 -6.95
C THR A 80 -7.80 -2.31 -8.32
N GLY A 81 -8.97 -2.22 -8.97
CA GLY A 81 -9.15 -2.71 -10.34
C GLY A 81 -8.21 -2.03 -11.32
N VAL A 82 -8.15 -0.69 -11.30
CA VAL A 82 -7.24 0.10 -12.15
C VAL A 82 -5.77 -0.21 -11.83
N LEU A 83 -5.43 -0.30 -10.54
CA LEU A 83 -4.07 -0.65 -10.12
C LEU A 83 -3.63 -2.00 -10.67
N PHE A 84 -4.48 -3.03 -10.63
CA PHE A 84 -4.17 -4.34 -11.19
C PHE A 84 -4.00 -4.31 -12.71
N VAL A 85 -4.78 -3.50 -13.41
CA VAL A 85 -4.58 -3.26 -14.86
C VAL A 85 -3.19 -2.67 -15.10
N ILE A 86 -2.82 -1.61 -14.38
CA ILE A 86 -1.51 -0.96 -14.52
C ILE A 86 -0.39 -1.97 -14.24
N LEU A 87 -0.48 -2.72 -13.14
CA LEU A 87 0.53 -3.73 -12.80
C LEU A 87 0.61 -4.85 -13.84
N SER A 88 -0.52 -5.26 -14.44
CA SER A 88 -0.52 -6.27 -15.51
C SER A 88 0.12 -5.80 -16.79
N LEU A 89 0.07 -4.49 -17.08
CA LEU A 89 0.75 -3.88 -18.23
C LEU A 89 2.26 -3.76 -18.02
N ILE A 90 2.70 -3.56 -16.78
CA ILE A 90 4.13 -3.41 -16.44
C ILE A 90 4.81 -4.76 -16.31
N TYR A 91 4.23 -5.68 -15.54
CA TYR A 91 4.87 -6.97 -15.18
C TYR A 91 4.42 -8.15 -16.05
N GLY A 92 3.45 -7.94 -16.96
CA GLY A 92 2.80 -9.04 -17.69
C GLY A 92 2.00 -9.95 -16.74
N PHE A 93 1.30 -10.95 -17.30
CA PHE A 93 0.60 -11.96 -16.50
C PHE A 93 1.55 -13.09 -16.13
N GLY A 94 2.38 -12.86 -15.11
CA GLY A 94 3.34 -13.82 -14.58
C GLY A 94 3.34 -13.84 -13.05
N LEU A 95 4.23 -14.65 -12.46
CA LEU A 95 4.35 -14.75 -11.01
C LEU A 95 4.67 -13.39 -10.35
N GLY A 96 5.50 -12.57 -11.01
CA GLY A 96 5.83 -11.22 -10.57
C GLY A 96 4.58 -10.32 -10.41
N PHE A 97 3.69 -10.35 -11.41
CA PHE A 97 2.41 -9.62 -11.33
C PHE A 97 1.60 -10.01 -10.10
N PHE A 98 1.43 -11.31 -9.83
CA PHE A 98 0.64 -11.76 -8.68
C PHE A 98 1.27 -11.32 -7.35
N ILE A 99 2.57 -11.47 -7.21
CA ILE A 99 3.28 -11.09 -5.97
C ILE A 99 3.19 -9.58 -5.74
N VAL A 100 3.50 -8.77 -6.76
CA VAL A 100 3.41 -7.30 -6.65
C VAL A 100 1.98 -6.85 -6.37
N SER A 101 0.97 -7.47 -7.00
CA SER A 101 -0.44 -7.17 -6.75
C SER A 101 -0.87 -7.49 -5.33
N VAL A 102 -0.41 -8.60 -4.75
CA VAL A 102 -0.65 -8.93 -3.34
C VAL A 102 0.01 -7.89 -2.43
N MET A 103 1.25 -7.51 -2.69
CA MET A 103 1.97 -6.51 -1.88
C MET A 103 1.31 -5.12 -1.99
N ALA A 104 0.92 -4.70 -3.18
CA ALA A 104 0.17 -3.45 -3.38
C ALA A 104 -1.18 -3.48 -2.64
N SER A 105 -1.87 -4.61 -2.63
CA SER A 105 -3.11 -4.80 -1.87
C SER A 105 -2.90 -4.69 -0.37
N LEU A 106 -1.80 -5.25 0.17
CA LEU A 106 -1.41 -5.08 1.57
C LEU A 106 -1.13 -3.62 1.91
N MET A 107 -0.45 -2.88 1.04
CA MET A 107 -0.22 -1.44 1.21
C MET A 107 -1.55 -0.67 1.22
N LEU A 108 -2.50 -1.00 0.37
CA LEU A 108 -3.84 -0.39 0.38
C LEU A 108 -4.61 -0.71 1.66
N ILE A 109 -4.54 -1.93 2.19
CA ILE A 109 -5.15 -2.30 3.49
C ILE A 109 -4.57 -1.42 4.60
N VAL A 110 -3.24 -1.32 4.69
CA VAL A 110 -2.57 -0.50 5.72
C VAL A 110 -2.98 0.97 5.56
N ALA A 111 -2.95 1.51 4.33
CA ALA A 111 -3.33 2.88 4.05
C ALA A 111 -4.76 3.21 4.49
N LEU A 112 -5.72 2.35 4.16
CA LEU A 112 -7.13 2.56 4.49
C LEU A 112 -7.40 2.41 5.99
N ILE A 113 -6.75 1.44 6.65
CA ILE A 113 -6.88 1.28 8.11
C ILE A 113 -6.30 2.50 8.82
N ASP A 114 -5.14 2.97 8.41
CA ASP A 114 -4.52 4.14 9.02
C ASP A 114 -5.33 5.41 8.75
N LEU A 115 -5.89 5.56 7.55
CA LEU A 115 -6.75 6.69 7.19
C LEU A 115 -8.03 6.77 8.04
N GLU A 116 -8.62 5.63 8.39
CA GLU A 116 -9.88 5.57 9.14
C GLU A 116 -9.71 5.47 10.64
N HIS A 117 -8.65 4.79 11.09
CA HIS A 117 -8.47 4.46 12.51
C HIS A 117 -7.20 5.04 13.12
N GLY A 118 -6.26 5.57 12.31
CA GLY A 118 -4.96 6.04 12.78
C GLY A 118 -4.10 4.91 13.35
N LEU A 119 -4.22 3.69 12.82
CA LEU A 119 -3.59 2.49 13.35
C LEU A 119 -2.87 1.69 12.27
N ILE A 120 -1.62 1.33 12.52
CA ILE A 120 -0.88 0.34 11.72
C ILE A 120 -0.84 -0.97 12.50
N LEU A 121 -1.58 -1.96 12.01
CA LEU A 121 -1.82 -3.21 12.73
C LEU A 121 -0.62 -4.16 12.65
N ASN A 122 -0.13 -4.63 13.79
CA ASN A 122 0.92 -5.63 13.87
C ASN A 122 0.54 -6.95 13.18
N ARG A 123 -0.76 -7.29 13.19
CA ARG A 123 -1.29 -8.48 12.50
C ARG A 123 -1.14 -8.44 10.98
N VAL A 124 -0.89 -7.26 10.39
CA VAL A 124 -0.62 -7.08 8.97
C VAL A 124 0.89 -6.93 8.74
N THR A 125 1.56 -6.11 9.55
CA THR A 125 2.98 -5.78 9.33
C THR A 125 3.92 -6.94 9.62
N TYR A 126 3.72 -7.73 10.69
CA TYR A 126 4.63 -8.84 11.00
C TYR A 126 4.56 -9.99 9.98
N PRO A 127 3.38 -10.47 9.55
CA PRO A 127 3.33 -11.43 8.45
C PRO A 127 3.93 -10.87 7.16
N ALA A 128 3.72 -9.57 6.86
CA ALA A 128 4.32 -8.94 5.69
C ALA A 128 5.85 -8.96 5.74
N ILE A 129 6.46 -8.63 6.89
CA ILE A 129 7.91 -8.71 7.09
C ILE A 129 8.42 -10.13 6.83
N LEU A 130 7.76 -11.15 7.42
CA LEU A 130 8.17 -12.53 7.22
C LEU A 130 8.12 -12.95 5.75
N VAL A 131 7.00 -12.65 5.07
CA VAL A 131 6.83 -12.97 3.65
C VAL A 131 7.87 -12.23 2.79
N LEU A 132 8.13 -10.96 3.07
CA LEU A 132 9.10 -10.16 2.34
C LEU A 132 10.54 -10.65 2.55
N LEU A 133 10.89 -11.09 3.75
CA LEU A 133 12.19 -11.70 4.02
C LEU A 133 12.39 -13.00 3.23
N LEU A 134 11.34 -13.83 3.14
CA LEU A 134 11.36 -15.05 2.34
C LEU A 134 11.44 -14.77 0.84
N LEU A 135 10.81 -13.71 0.36
CA LEU A 135 10.82 -13.29 -1.05
C LEU A 135 12.09 -12.50 -1.43
N ALA A 136 12.78 -11.91 -0.46
CA ALA A 136 13.89 -10.99 -0.71
C ALA A 136 14.98 -11.56 -1.64
N PRO A 137 15.39 -12.84 -1.58
CA PRO A 137 16.35 -13.41 -2.52
C PRO A 137 15.82 -13.51 -3.96
N PHE A 138 14.51 -13.73 -4.12
CA PHE A 138 13.90 -14.13 -5.39
C PHE A 138 13.39 -12.98 -6.25
N TRP A 139 13.56 -11.71 -5.85
CA TRP A 139 13.13 -10.57 -6.64
C TRP A 139 13.70 -10.55 -8.07
N PRO A 140 14.97 -10.91 -8.32
CA PRO A 140 15.51 -10.94 -9.69
C PRO A 140 14.79 -11.95 -10.59
N GLU A 141 14.37 -13.10 -10.05
CA GLU A 141 13.61 -14.12 -10.78
C GLU A 141 12.18 -13.66 -11.13
N LEU A 142 11.68 -12.68 -10.36
CA LEU A 142 10.38 -12.06 -10.59
C LEU A 142 10.43 -10.87 -11.56
N GLY A 143 11.60 -10.63 -12.18
CA GLY A 143 11.83 -9.52 -13.12
C GLY A 143 12.13 -8.18 -12.45
N ILE A 144 12.41 -8.17 -11.13
CA ILE A 144 12.80 -6.96 -10.40
C ILE A 144 14.25 -7.09 -10.00
N SER A 145 15.16 -6.55 -10.86
CA SER A 145 16.60 -6.58 -10.59
C SER A 145 16.95 -5.76 -9.35
N ARG A 146 17.70 -6.36 -8.43
CA ARG A 146 18.21 -5.72 -7.23
C ARG A 146 19.67 -6.10 -7.05
N GLU A 147 20.53 -5.14 -7.28
CA GLU A 147 21.97 -5.29 -7.07
C GLU A 147 22.38 -4.54 -5.80
N PHE A 148 23.39 -5.06 -5.13
CA PHE A 148 23.98 -4.40 -3.97
C PHE A 148 25.51 -4.47 -4.05
N LEU A 149 26.16 -3.31 -4.13
CA LEU A 149 27.63 -3.19 -4.22
C LEU A 149 28.25 -4.08 -5.31
N GLY A 150 27.61 -4.16 -6.49
CA GLY A 150 28.07 -4.98 -7.62
C GLY A 150 27.81 -6.49 -7.47
N THR A 151 27.14 -6.92 -6.38
CA THR A 151 26.68 -8.30 -6.25
C THR A 151 25.28 -8.43 -6.83
N ALA A 152 25.16 -9.25 -7.88
CA ALA A 152 23.88 -9.60 -8.50
C ALA A 152 23.37 -10.96 -7.99
N GLY A 153 22.11 -11.30 -8.33
CA GLY A 153 21.49 -12.58 -8.02
C GLY A 153 20.86 -12.64 -6.62
N LEU A 154 20.66 -13.86 -6.11
CA LEU A 154 19.90 -14.13 -4.89
C LEU A 154 20.46 -13.42 -3.66
N LEU A 155 21.77 -13.49 -3.43
CA LEU A 155 22.43 -12.87 -2.28
C LEU A 155 22.42 -11.35 -2.39
N GLY A 156 22.73 -10.79 -3.56
CA GLY A 156 22.69 -9.34 -3.80
C GLY A 156 21.30 -8.77 -3.53
N SER A 157 20.26 -9.45 -4.01
CA SER A 157 18.87 -9.06 -3.77
C SER A 157 18.49 -9.13 -2.29
N LEU A 158 18.89 -10.18 -1.56
CA LEU A 158 18.67 -10.30 -0.13
C LEU A 158 19.33 -9.15 0.65
N PHE A 159 20.63 -8.92 0.41
CA PHE A 159 21.37 -7.83 1.07
C PHE A 159 20.77 -6.46 0.74
N ASN A 160 20.41 -6.22 -0.52
CA ASN A 160 19.74 -4.99 -0.93
C ASN A 160 18.46 -4.75 -0.12
N SER A 161 17.59 -5.76 -0.06
CA SER A 161 16.33 -5.67 0.67
C SER A 161 16.53 -5.45 2.17
N LEU A 162 17.48 -6.18 2.79
CA LEU A 162 17.80 -6.04 4.22
C LEU A 162 18.35 -4.65 4.55
N VAL A 163 19.30 -4.16 3.76
CA VAL A 163 19.89 -2.83 3.96
C VAL A 163 18.83 -1.73 3.78
N ALA A 164 18.00 -1.85 2.74
CA ALA A 164 16.92 -0.91 2.51
C ALA A 164 15.87 -0.92 3.64
N GLY A 165 15.46 -2.12 4.10
CA GLY A 165 14.48 -2.27 5.17
C GLY A 165 15.00 -1.78 6.52
N PHE A 166 16.20 -2.20 6.90
CA PHE A 166 16.82 -1.79 8.15
C PHE A 166 17.20 -0.30 8.14
N GLY A 167 17.71 0.21 7.02
CA GLY A 167 18.04 1.62 6.86
C GLY A 167 16.80 2.51 7.00
N ALA A 168 15.70 2.17 6.33
CA ALA A 168 14.44 2.90 6.45
C ALA A 168 13.90 2.86 7.90
N PHE A 169 13.93 1.68 8.52
CA PHE A 169 13.53 1.54 9.93
C PHE A 169 14.40 2.43 10.85
N LEU A 170 15.72 2.44 10.69
CA LEU A 170 16.63 3.24 11.50
C LEU A 170 16.42 4.75 11.31
N ILE A 171 16.24 5.22 10.08
CA ILE A 171 15.95 6.63 9.80
C ILE A 171 14.68 7.06 10.56
N PHE A 172 13.61 6.27 10.46
CA PHE A 172 12.37 6.56 11.16
C PHE A 172 12.49 6.40 12.68
N LEU A 173 13.30 5.46 13.16
CA LEU A 173 13.60 5.32 14.59
C LEU A 173 14.32 6.56 15.12
N ILE A 174 15.31 7.09 14.42
CA ILE A 174 15.99 8.32 14.81
C ILE A 174 15.02 9.50 14.88
N ILE A 175 14.17 9.66 13.84
CA ILE A 175 13.14 10.70 13.83
C ILE A 175 12.19 10.53 15.03
N PHE A 176 11.76 9.31 15.32
CA PHE A 176 10.89 9.00 16.45
C PHE A 176 11.54 9.32 17.80
N LEU A 177 12.82 8.99 17.98
CA LEU A 177 13.55 9.31 19.23
C LEU A 177 13.73 10.81 19.44
N VAL A 178 13.91 11.57 18.35
CA VAL A 178 14.05 13.03 18.40
C VAL A 178 12.70 13.74 18.55
N HIS A 179 11.63 13.19 17.97
CA HIS A 179 10.30 13.82 17.88
C HIS A 179 9.16 12.84 18.16
N SER A 180 9.18 12.22 19.33
CA SER A 180 8.24 11.15 19.74
C SER A 180 6.76 11.56 19.74
N GLN A 181 6.45 12.87 19.85
CA GLN A 181 5.06 13.36 19.88
C GLN A 181 4.38 13.43 18.51
N GLY A 182 5.15 13.34 17.41
CA GLY A 182 4.63 13.55 16.05
C GLY A 182 4.49 12.29 15.19
N MET A 183 5.02 11.14 15.62
CA MET A 183 5.09 9.93 14.80
C MET A 183 4.67 8.69 15.58
N GLY A 184 3.83 7.85 14.98
CA GLY A 184 3.43 6.57 15.58
C GLY A 184 4.51 5.48 15.44
N GLY A 185 4.65 4.62 16.47
CA GLY A 185 5.54 3.45 16.36
C GLY A 185 5.18 2.47 15.22
N GLY A 186 3.98 2.59 14.67
CA GLY A 186 3.54 1.85 13.49
C GLY A 186 4.26 2.29 12.22
N ASP A 187 4.50 3.61 12.05
CA ASP A 187 5.17 4.18 10.88
C ASP A 187 6.60 3.67 10.72
N LEU A 188 7.31 3.45 11.85
CA LEU A 188 8.66 2.87 11.86
C LEU A 188 8.65 1.47 11.21
N LYS A 189 7.71 0.63 11.64
CA LYS A 189 7.59 -0.74 11.12
C LYS A 189 7.20 -0.73 9.65
N LEU A 190 6.27 0.16 9.29
CA LEU A 190 5.83 0.30 7.91
C LEU A 190 6.96 0.79 6.99
N ALA A 191 7.79 1.74 7.44
CA ALA A 191 8.98 2.17 6.69
C ALA A 191 9.95 1.02 6.46
N GLY A 192 10.19 0.17 7.48
CA GLY A 192 10.99 -1.05 7.34
C GLY A 192 10.38 -2.05 6.34
N VAL A 193 9.07 -2.27 6.41
CA VAL A 193 8.33 -3.12 5.44
C VAL A 193 8.50 -2.58 4.02
N ILE A 194 8.37 -1.27 3.83
CA ILE A 194 8.53 -0.64 2.51
C ILE A 194 9.96 -0.80 2.00
N GLY A 195 10.97 -0.62 2.86
CA GLY A 195 12.36 -0.84 2.47
C GLY A 195 12.63 -2.27 2.01
N LEU A 196 12.13 -3.28 2.75
CA LEU A 196 12.19 -4.68 2.34
C LEU A 196 11.47 -4.93 1.00
N LEU A 197 10.34 -4.26 0.83
CA LEU A 197 9.46 -4.44 -0.32
C LEU A 197 10.02 -3.84 -1.60
N VAL A 198 10.51 -2.60 -1.58
CA VAL A 198 10.98 -1.89 -2.79
C VAL A 198 12.50 -1.95 -2.98
N GLY A 199 13.26 -2.23 -1.92
CA GLY A 199 14.73 -2.28 -1.98
C GLY A 199 15.40 -0.92 -2.21
N TYR A 200 16.75 -0.91 -2.27
CA TYR A 200 17.53 0.25 -2.64
C TYR A 200 17.76 0.29 -4.15
N PRO A 201 17.70 1.45 -4.83
CA PRO A 201 17.42 2.77 -4.32
C PRO A 201 15.91 3.11 -4.23
N GLY A 202 15.02 2.20 -4.54
CA GLY A 202 13.57 2.41 -4.58
C GLY A 202 12.99 2.93 -3.26
N VAL A 203 13.55 2.52 -2.12
CA VAL A 203 13.11 3.00 -0.80
C VAL A 203 13.27 4.50 -0.65
N LEU A 204 14.34 5.09 -1.20
CA LEU A 204 14.56 6.55 -1.15
C LEU A 204 13.47 7.28 -1.94
N VAL A 205 13.11 6.75 -3.11
CA VAL A 205 12.03 7.30 -3.93
C VAL A 205 10.69 7.19 -3.19
N ALA A 206 10.36 6.02 -2.65
CA ALA A 206 9.11 5.79 -1.93
C ALA A 206 8.96 6.72 -0.71
N LEU A 207 10.01 6.83 0.11
CA LEU A 207 10.00 7.70 1.29
C LEU A 207 9.98 9.19 0.93
N SER A 208 10.70 9.60 -0.13
CA SER A 208 10.66 10.98 -0.62
C SER A 208 9.25 11.37 -1.08
N ILE A 209 8.58 10.52 -1.85
CA ILE A 209 7.19 10.72 -2.27
C ILE A 209 6.27 10.84 -1.05
N ALA A 210 6.44 9.95 -0.06
CA ALA A 210 5.64 9.97 1.15
C ALA A 210 5.80 11.29 1.94
N VAL A 211 7.04 11.70 2.18
CA VAL A 211 7.33 12.92 2.95
C VAL A 211 6.85 14.17 2.21
N VAL A 212 7.13 14.28 0.91
CA VAL A 212 6.73 15.44 0.10
C VAL A 212 5.20 15.53 0.01
N SER A 213 4.51 14.44 -0.28
CA SER A 213 3.05 14.44 -0.41
C SER A 213 2.35 14.73 0.93
N ALA A 214 2.84 14.16 2.04
CA ALA A 214 2.34 14.47 3.37
C ALA A 214 2.60 15.92 3.75
N GLY A 215 3.79 16.46 3.43
CA GLY A 215 4.14 17.86 3.66
C GLY A 215 3.24 18.82 2.90
N ILE A 216 3.00 18.57 1.61
CA ILE A 216 2.10 19.36 0.77
C ILE A 216 0.68 19.37 1.36
N LEU A 217 0.14 18.19 1.71
CA LEU A 217 -1.19 18.11 2.30
C LEU A 217 -1.25 18.84 3.67
N SER A 218 -0.21 18.71 4.50
CA SER A 218 -0.14 19.40 5.80
C SER A 218 -0.17 20.90 5.65
N ILE A 219 0.61 21.46 4.71
CA ILE A 219 0.64 22.90 4.40
C ILE A 219 -0.75 23.34 3.90
N PHE A 220 -1.37 22.57 2.99
CA PHE A 220 -2.68 22.88 2.48
C PHE A 220 -3.75 22.93 3.58
N LEU A 221 -3.81 21.89 4.46
CA LEU A 221 -4.77 21.85 5.55
C LEU A 221 -4.57 22.99 6.56
N LEU A 222 -3.32 23.38 6.80
CA LEU A 222 -2.97 24.48 7.68
C LEU A 222 -3.39 25.85 7.06
N ALA A 223 -3.10 26.06 5.77
CA ALA A 223 -3.45 27.28 5.05
C ALA A 223 -4.98 27.50 5.00
N PHE A 224 -5.75 26.44 4.82
CA PHE A 224 -7.21 26.49 4.83
C PHE A 224 -7.85 26.38 6.22
N ARG A 225 -7.04 26.40 7.29
CA ARG A 225 -7.49 26.32 8.69
C ARG A 225 -8.41 25.12 8.98
N LYS A 226 -8.30 24.06 8.20
CA LYS A 226 -9.08 22.83 8.39
C LYS A 226 -8.56 21.93 9.50
N LYS A 227 -7.26 22.07 9.82
CA LYS A 227 -6.61 21.39 10.95
C LYS A 227 -5.67 22.36 11.69
N GLY A 228 -5.51 22.18 13.00
CA GLY A 228 -4.56 22.89 13.80
C GLY A 228 -3.13 22.32 13.67
N ARG A 229 -2.14 23.03 14.21
CA ARG A 229 -0.72 22.60 14.19
C ARG A 229 -0.48 21.27 14.91
N ASN A 230 -1.33 20.91 15.88
CA ASN A 230 -1.19 19.73 16.73
C ASN A 230 -2.12 18.57 16.29
N ASP A 231 -2.91 18.74 15.22
CA ASP A 231 -3.78 17.68 14.75
C ASP A 231 -2.97 16.62 13.98
N ALA A 232 -3.02 15.39 14.45
CA ALA A 232 -2.35 14.27 13.81
C ALA A 232 -2.93 14.01 12.41
N ILE A 233 -2.04 13.86 11.43
CA ILE A 233 -2.37 13.41 10.08
C ILE A 233 -1.84 11.98 9.96
N PRO A 234 -2.67 11.00 9.58
CA PRO A 234 -2.18 9.64 9.37
C PRO A 234 -1.11 9.63 8.27
N PHE A 235 0.07 9.10 8.58
CA PHE A 235 1.21 9.09 7.66
C PHE A 235 1.28 7.82 6.81
N GLY A 236 0.69 6.72 7.29
CA GLY A 236 0.65 5.43 6.59
C GLY A 236 0.12 5.49 5.16
N PRO A 237 -0.95 6.25 4.84
CA PRO A 237 -1.44 6.39 3.46
C PRO A 237 -0.40 6.96 2.50
N PHE A 238 0.42 7.91 2.94
CA PHE A 238 1.49 8.49 2.13
C PHE A 238 2.64 7.51 1.92
N LEU A 239 3.02 6.79 2.97
CA LEU A 239 4.01 5.72 2.89
C LEU A 239 3.57 4.62 1.92
N ALA A 240 2.34 4.16 2.03
CA ALA A 240 1.79 3.15 1.14
C ALA A 240 1.68 3.64 -0.31
N ALA A 241 1.24 4.90 -0.52
CA ALA A 241 1.20 5.50 -1.85
C ALA A 241 2.60 5.60 -2.46
N GLY A 242 3.61 6.04 -1.69
CA GLY A 242 5.00 6.07 -2.11
C GLY A 242 5.50 4.70 -2.57
N ALA A 243 5.22 3.64 -1.80
CA ALA A 243 5.58 2.27 -2.16
C ALA A 243 4.88 1.81 -3.46
N ILE A 244 3.57 2.05 -3.60
CA ILE A 244 2.80 1.68 -4.80
C ILE A 244 3.30 2.42 -6.03
N ILE A 245 3.54 3.73 -5.93
CA ILE A 245 4.07 4.55 -7.04
C ILE A 245 5.45 4.04 -7.46
N THR A 246 6.29 3.63 -6.49
CA THR A 246 7.61 3.06 -6.80
C THR A 246 7.51 1.74 -7.56
N PHE A 247 6.48 0.92 -7.33
CA PHE A 247 6.23 -0.26 -8.15
C PHE A 247 5.75 0.07 -9.56
N VAL A 248 4.97 1.14 -9.71
CA VAL A 248 4.38 1.52 -11.01
C VAL A 248 5.39 2.26 -11.88
N ALA A 249 6.15 3.17 -11.30
CA ALA A 249 7.03 4.09 -12.05
C ALA A 249 8.52 3.99 -11.63
N GLY A 250 8.85 3.04 -10.74
CA GLY A 250 10.15 3.00 -10.05
C GLY A 250 11.34 2.87 -11.00
N ASN A 251 11.26 2.04 -12.02
CA ASN A 251 12.38 1.84 -12.96
C ASN A 251 12.75 3.14 -13.68
N GLU A 252 11.77 3.92 -14.14
CA GLU A 252 12.02 5.21 -14.79
C GLU A 252 12.49 6.27 -13.80
N MET A 253 11.88 6.30 -12.61
CA MET A 253 12.25 7.25 -11.55
C MET A 253 13.65 6.95 -11.01
N ILE A 254 13.97 5.68 -10.79
CA ILE A 254 15.30 5.24 -10.34
C ILE A 254 16.36 5.58 -11.39
N ALA A 255 16.10 5.33 -12.68
CA ALA A 255 17.01 5.68 -13.76
C ALA A 255 17.29 7.18 -13.81
N ARG A 256 16.29 8.02 -13.65
CA ARG A 256 16.45 9.48 -13.58
C ARG A 256 17.19 9.91 -12.32
N PHE A 257 16.90 9.32 -11.17
CA PHE A 257 17.58 9.64 -9.91
C PHE A 257 19.05 9.24 -9.92
N SER A 258 19.39 8.08 -10.49
CA SER A 258 20.78 7.64 -10.67
C SER A 258 21.54 8.48 -11.70
N GLY A 259 20.88 8.96 -12.76
CA GLY A 259 21.44 9.89 -13.72
C GLY A 259 21.81 11.23 -13.08
N ILE A 260 20.92 11.82 -12.29
CA ILE A 260 21.17 13.07 -11.58
C ILE A 260 22.34 12.92 -10.59
N SER A 261 22.42 11.78 -9.89
CA SER A 261 23.54 11.52 -8.95
C SER A 261 24.90 11.34 -9.66
N ALA A 262 24.91 10.76 -10.86
CA ALA A 262 26.11 10.63 -11.67
C ALA A 262 26.60 11.99 -12.18
N ASP A 263 25.67 12.85 -12.62
CA ASP A 263 26.00 14.21 -13.10
C ASP A 263 26.53 15.12 -11.96
N LEU A 264 26.02 14.93 -10.73
CA LEU A 264 26.48 15.69 -9.56
C LEU A 264 27.85 15.22 -9.00
N MET A 265 28.23 13.96 -9.25
CA MET A 265 29.52 13.41 -8.84
C MET A 265 30.59 13.52 -9.94
N GLY A 266 30.22 13.87 -11.15
CA GLY A 266 31.12 14.03 -12.31
C GLY A 266 31.52 15.51 -12.59
N SER A 267 31.05 16.46 -11.78
CA SER A 267 31.44 17.88 -11.79
C SER A 267 32.31 18.18 -10.57
#